data_1c832781e3ea267d3969d251c5004e1c
#
_entry.id   1c832781e3ea267d3969d251c5004e1c
#
_cell.length_a   1.000
_cell.length_b   1.000
_cell.length_c   1.000
_cell.angle_alpha   90.00
_cell.angle_beta   90.00
_cell.angle_gamma   90.00
#
_symmetry.space_group_name_H-M   'P 1'
#
loop_
_entity.id
_entity.type
_entity.pdbx_description
1 polymer ?
#
loop_
_entity_poly.entity_id
_entity_poly.type
_entity_poly.pdbx_seq_one_letter_code
_entity_poly.pdbx_strand_id
1 'polypeptide(L)'
;MRLLIDTNVLSEASKPAPERRVLEWLHELDEDRVFISAVSIAEIRRGVALMEPGRRRDALASWLSDDLQQRFDQRVIPVDTAVAFAWGDLMASAKRMGRGLASMDGLIGATATTHNLVLATRNTKDFKGLGIELLDPWAD
;
A
#
# COMPACT_ATOMS: atom_id res chain seq x y z
N MET A 1 -3.45 11.16 12.86
CA MET A 1 -2.39 10.58 12.00
C MET A 1 -2.98 10.21 10.65
N ARG A 2 -2.34 10.65 9.59
CA ARG A 2 -2.74 10.33 8.22
C ARG A 2 -1.89 9.17 7.71
N LEU A 3 -2.53 8.17 7.11
CA LEU A 3 -1.89 6.91 6.76
C LEU A 3 -1.99 6.62 5.27
N LEU A 4 -0.90 6.06 4.72
CA LEU A 4 -0.93 5.37 3.43
C LEU A 4 -0.85 3.88 3.74
N ILE A 5 -1.84 3.13 3.29
CA ILE A 5 -1.90 1.68 3.53
C ILE A 5 -1.17 0.96 2.40
N ASP A 6 -0.09 0.23 2.74
CA ASP A 6 0.64 -0.57 1.76
C ASP A 6 -0.22 -1.75 1.28
N THR A 7 0.11 -2.27 0.13
CA THR A 7 -0.61 -3.37 -0.52
C THR A 7 -0.78 -4.58 0.40
N ASN A 8 0.27 -4.95 1.15
CA ASN A 8 0.21 -6.12 2.05
C ASN A 8 -0.81 -5.93 3.18
N VAL A 9 -0.99 -4.71 3.67
CA VAL A 9 -1.99 -4.40 4.70
C VAL A 9 -3.38 -4.42 4.09
N LEU A 10 -3.54 -3.80 2.93
CA LEU A 10 -4.82 -3.73 2.22
C LEU A 10 -5.32 -5.13 1.84
N SER A 11 -4.41 -6.00 1.40
CA SER A 11 -4.73 -7.35 0.96
C SER A 11 -5.03 -8.31 2.10
N GLU A 12 -4.66 -7.96 3.33
CA GLU A 12 -4.83 -8.87 4.47
C GLU A 12 -6.30 -9.27 4.66
N ALA A 13 -7.22 -8.33 4.48
CA ALA A 13 -8.65 -8.58 4.64
C ALA A 13 -9.21 -9.59 3.63
N SER A 14 -8.55 -9.77 2.48
CA SER A 14 -9.01 -10.67 1.42
C SER A 14 -8.44 -12.09 1.55
N LYS A 15 -7.56 -12.35 2.52
CA LYS A 15 -7.00 -13.67 2.75
C LYS A 15 -8.02 -14.62 3.36
N PRO A 16 -7.90 -15.95 3.11
CA PRO A 16 -8.78 -16.94 3.74
C PRO A 16 -8.67 -16.97 5.28
N ALA A 17 -7.48 -16.71 5.82
CA ALA A 17 -7.23 -16.70 7.26
C ALA A 17 -6.46 -15.43 7.63
N PRO A 18 -7.12 -14.27 7.64
CA PRO A 18 -6.45 -13.00 7.91
C PRO A 18 -6.03 -12.87 9.38
N GLU A 19 -4.98 -12.08 9.60
CA GLU A 19 -4.53 -11.76 10.94
C GLU A 19 -5.56 -10.85 11.64
N ARG A 20 -6.15 -11.36 12.70
CA ARG A 20 -7.24 -10.68 13.41
C ARG A 20 -6.83 -9.30 13.93
N ARG A 21 -5.62 -9.18 14.49
CA ARG A 21 -5.10 -7.90 15.00
C ARG A 21 -5.10 -6.82 13.92
N VAL A 22 -4.68 -7.18 12.72
CA VAL A 22 -4.62 -6.24 11.59
C VAL A 22 -6.01 -5.81 11.17
N LEU A 23 -6.97 -6.76 11.10
CA LEU A 23 -8.35 -6.43 10.76
C LEU A 23 -8.98 -5.50 11.80
N GLU A 24 -8.76 -5.75 13.08
CA GLU A 24 -9.26 -4.90 14.16
C GLU A 24 -8.65 -3.51 14.07
N TRP A 25 -7.35 -3.43 13.81
CA TRP A 25 -6.67 -2.16 13.64
C TRP A 25 -7.24 -1.36 12.47
N LEU A 26 -7.45 -2.01 11.32
CA LEU A 26 -8.05 -1.37 10.13
C LEU A 26 -9.47 -0.88 10.42
N HIS A 27 -10.24 -1.66 11.16
CA HIS A 27 -11.63 -1.33 11.48
C HIS A 27 -11.74 -0.09 12.38
N GLU A 28 -10.77 0.13 13.24
CA GLU A 28 -10.76 1.25 14.19
C GLU A 28 -10.24 2.56 13.58
N LEU A 29 -9.69 2.53 12.36
CA LEU A 29 -9.16 3.73 11.72
C LEU A 29 -10.26 4.69 11.28
N ASP A 30 -9.95 5.98 11.37
CA ASP A 30 -10.76 7.03 10.77
C ASP A 30 -10.53 7.00 9.26
N GLU A 31 -11.54 6.58 8.50
CA GLU A 31 -11.43 6.39 7.05
C GLU A 31 -10.99 7.67 6.32
N ASP A 32 -11.38 8.85 6.81
CA ASP A 32 -11.02 10.12 6.17
C ASP A 32 -9.52 10.38 6.20
N ARG A 33 -8.78 9.67 7.05
CA ARG A 33 -7.33 9.83 7.20
C ARG A 33 -6.54 8.68 6.59
N VAL A 34 -7.22 7.78 5.87
CA VAL A 34 -6.60 6.58 5.28
C VAL A 34 -6.61 6.69 3.76
N PHE A 35 -5.44 6.55 3.16
CA PHE A 35 -5.21 6.67 1.73
C PHE A 35 -4.58 5.40 1.18
N ILE A 36 -4.75 5.16 -0.10
CA ILE A 36 -4.04 4.10 -0.83
C ILE A 36 -3.40 4.70 -2.08
N SER A 37 -2.36 4.04 -2.57
CA SER A 37 -1.71 4.39 -3.82
C SER A 37 -2.38 3.67 -5.00
N ALA A 38 -2.42 4.33 -6.16
CA ALA A 38 -2.79 3.67 -7.41
C ALA A 38 -1.88 2.46 -7.70
N VAL A 39 -0.64 2.47 -7.18
CA VAL A 39 0.29 1.33 -7.29
C VAL A 39 -0.28 0.10 -6.61
N SER A 40 -0.90 0.24 -5.44
CA SER A 40 -1.53 -0.89 -4.74
C SER A 40 -2.67 -1.49 -5.56
N ILE A 41 -3.45 -0.65 -6.23
CA ILE A 41 -4.50 -1.12 -7.15
C ILE A 41 -3.87 -1.95 -8.28
N ALA A 42 -2.77 -1.46 -8.86
CA ALA A 42 -2.06 -2.16 -9.92
C ALA A 42 -1.54 -3.53 -9.46
N GLU A 43 -0.94 -3.57 -8.28
CA GLU A 43 -0.41 -4.82 -7.72
C GLU A 43 -1.52 -5.84 -7.45
N ILE A 44 -2.61 -5.40 -6.85
CA ILE A 44 -3.76 -6.27 -6.56
C ILE A 44 -4.39 -6.76 -7.86
N ARG A 45 -4.57 -5.87 -8.85
CA ARG A 45 -5.13 -6.25 -10.16
C ARG A 45 -4.28 -7.29 -10.85
N ARG A 46 -2.96 -7.14 -10.81
CA ARG A 46 -2.03 -8.12 -11.36
C ARG A 46 -2.21 -9.47 -10.67
N GLY A 47 -2.30 -9.48 -9.34
CA GLY A 47 -2.51 -10.70 -8.57
C GLY A 47 -3.83 -11.40 -8.94
N VAL A 48 -4.91 -10.64 -9.07
CA VAL A 48 -6.22 -11.16 -9.46
C VAL A 48 -6.17 -11.72 -10.89
N ALA A 49 -5.53 -11.01 -11.81
CA ALA A 49 -5.42 -11.43 -13.21
C ALA A 49 -4.62 -12.73 -13.38
N LEU A 50 -3.72 -13.02 -12.45
CA LEU A 50 -2.92 -14.25 -12.46
C LEU A 50 -3.63 -15.45 -11.83
N MET A 51 -4.75 -15.23 -11.15
CA MET A 51 -5.48 -16.31 -10.49
C MET A 51 -6.19 -17.20 -11.49
N GLU A 52 -6.37 -18.47 -11.11
CA GLU A 52 -7.21 -19.40 -11.87
C GLU A 52 -8.65 -18.87 -11.98
N PRO A 53 -9.31 -19.04 -13.15
CA PRO A 53 -10.71 -18.67 -13.28
C PRO A 53 -11.58 -19.39 -12.24
N GLY A 54 -12.51 -18.64 -11.64
CA GLY A 54 -13.40 -19.21 -10.64
C GLY A 54 -14.00 -18.14 -9.75
N ARG A 55 -14.77 -18.59 -8.75
CA ARG A 55 -15.52 -17.70 -7.85
C ARG A 55 -14.61 -16.76 -7.05
N ARG A 56 -13.46 -17.28 -6.59
CA ARG A 56 -12.54 -16.46 -5.78
C ARG A 56 -11.97 -15.31 -6.61
N ARG A 57 -11.55 -15.60 -7.84
CA ARG A 57 -11.02 -14.56 -8.73
C ARG A 57 -12.10 -13.53 -9.04
N ASP A 58 -13.33 -13.98 -9.36
CA ASP A 58 -14.43 -13.08 -9.67
C ASP A 58 -14.82 -12.21 -8.48
N ALA A 59 -14.84 -12.79 -7.28
CA ALA A 59 -15.13 -12.05 -6.04
C ALA A 59 -14.08 -10.98 -5.77
N LEU A 60 -12.79 -11.31 -5.92
CA LEU A 60 -11.70 -10.36 -5.71
C LEU A 60 -11.70 -9.26 -6.80
N ALA A 61 -12.01 -9.62 -8.03
CA ALA A 61 -12.12 -8.65 -9.12
C ALA A 61 -13.25 -7.64 -8.84
N SER A 62 -14.41 -8.11 -8.38
CA SER A 62 -15.53 -7.22 -8.01
C SER A 62 -15.20 -6.36 -6.81
N TRP A 63 -14.56 -6.93 -5.78
CA TRP A 63 -14.12 -6.16 -4.63
C TRP A 63 -13.19 -5.03 -5.05
N LEU A 64 -12.22 -5.32 -5.90
CA LEU A 64 -11.23 -4.34 -6.36
C LEU A 64 -11.88 -3.22 -7.19
N SER A 65 -12.74 -3.58 -8.14
CA SER A 65 -13.32 -2.60 -9.06
C SER A 65 -14.47 -1.79 -8.47
N ASP A 66 -15.20 -2.37 -7.52
CA ASP A 66 -16.42 -1.76 -6.98
C ASP A 66 -16.24 -1.32 -5.53
N ASP A 67 -16.06 -2.27 -4.61
CA ASP A 67 -16.06 -1.99 -3.17
C ASP A 67 -14.89 -1.10 -2.75
N LEU A 68 -13.70 -1.43 -3.21
CA LEU A 68 -12.49 -0.69 -2.87
C LEU A 68 -12.54 0.73 -3.41
N GLN A 69 -13.00 0.91 -4.66
CA GLN A 69 -13.12 2.22 -5.28
C GLN A 69 -14.13 3.11 -4.53
N GLN A 70 -15.24 2.55 -4.07
CA GLN A 70 -16.22 3.30 -3.29
C GLN A 70 -15.67 3.68 -1.92
N ARG A 71 -15.02 2.73 -1.25
CA ARG A 71 -14.46 2.96 0.09
C ARG A 71 -13.40 4.05 0.11
N PHE A 72 -12.53 4.07 -0.90
CA PHE A 72 -11.43 5.03 -1.01
C PHE A 72 -11.69 6.13 -2.05
N ASP A 73 -12.96 6.45 -2.30
CA ASP A 73 -13.31 7.53 -3.21
C ASP A 73 -12.55 8.81 -2.86
N GLN A 74 -11.84 9.39 -3.85
CA GLN A 74 -10.99 10.57 -3.71
C GLN A 74 -9.78 10.39 -2.78
N ARG A 75 -9.55 9.18 -2.24
CA ARG A 75 -8.40 8.88 -1.38
C ARG A 75 -7.47 7.85 -2.02
N VAL A 76 -7.58 7.64 -3.31
CA VAL A 76 -6.60 6.89 -4.12
C VAL A 76 -5.63 7.91 -4.69
N ILE A 77 -4.36 7.83 -4.32
CA ILE A 77 -3.35 8.79 -4.74
C ILE A 77 -2.67 8.30 -6.02
N PRO A 78 -2.72 9.09 -7.10
CA PRO A 78 -2.09 8.70 -8.36
C PRO A 78 -0.57 8.87 -8.31
N VAL A 79 0.13 8.20 -9.21
CA VAL A 79 1.55 8.43 -9.45
C VAL A 79 1.66 9.59 -10.43
N ASP A 80 1.77 10.79 -9.87
CA ASP A 80 1.91 12.02 -10.65
C ASP A 80 3.38 12.45 -10.75
N THR A 81 3.62 13.64 -11.30
CA THR A 81 4.98 14.15 -11.48
C THR A 81 5.71 14.33 -10.15
N ALA A 82 5.04 14.83 -9.12
CA ALA A 82 5.65 15.02 -7.80
C ALA A 82 6.10 13.68 -7.21
N VAL A 83 5.26 12.66 -7.28
CA VAL A 83 5.61 11.31 -6.83
C VAL A 83 6.77 10.74 -7.65
N ALA A 84 6.78 10.98 -8.96
CA ALA A 84 7.85 10.50 -9.84
C ALA A 84 9.20 11.09 -9.45
N PHE A 85 9.29 12.39 -9.17
CA PHE A 85 10.52 13.02 -8.68
C PHE A 85 10.96 12.42 -7.34
N ALA A 86 10.03 12.30 -6.40
CA ALA A 86 10.32 11.69 -5.09
C ALA A 86 10.80 10.25 -5.23
N TRP A 87 10.24 9.48 -6.14
CA TRP A 87 10.68 8.12 -6.43
C TRP A 87 12.11 8.06 -6.91
N GLY A 88 12.47 8.94 -7.84
CA GLY A 88 13.86 9.00 -8.35
C GLY A 88 14.86 9.26 -7.23
N ASP A 89 14.57 10.23 -6.38
CA ASP A 89 15.44 10.57 -5.25
C ASP A 89 15.51 9.42 -4.23
N LEU A 90 14.39 8.80 -3.92
CA LEU A 90 14.32 7.68 -2.98
C LEU A 90 15.11 6.47 -3.48
N MET A 91 14.93 6.10 -4.76
CA MET A 91 15.63 4.95 -5.34
C MET A 91 17.13 5.20 -5.42
N ALA A 92 17.54 6.43 -5.71
CA ALA A 92 18.97 6.80 -5.72
C ALA A 92 19.56 6.69 -4.32
N SER A 93 18.85 7.18 -3.30
CA SER A 93 19.29 7.08 -1.91
C SER A 93 19.41 5.63 -1.46
N ALA A 94 18.42 4.80 -1.78
CA ALA A 94 18.44 3.37 -1.44
C ALA A 94 19.65 2.69 -2.07
N LYS A 95 19.93 2.97 -3.34
CA LYS A 95 21.08 2.39 -4.04
C LYS A 95 22.40 2.82 -3.40
N ARG A 96 22.55 4.11 -3.05
CA ARG A 96 23.76 4.60 -2.37
C ARG A 96 23.98 3.93 -1.02
N MET A 97 22.90 3.54 -0.35
CA MET A 97 22.96 2.83 0.93
C MET A 97 23.12 1.31 0.76
N GLY A 98 23.27 0.83 -0.47
CA GLY A 98 23.41 -0.60 -0.76
C GLY A 98 22.10 -1.38 -0.57
N ARG A 99 20.97 -0.70 -0.67
CA ARG A 99 19.63 -1.29 -0.44
C ARG A 99 18.97 -1.64 -1.76
N GLY A 100 18.43 -2.85 -1.83
CA GLY A 100 17.72 -3.34 -3.01
C GLY A 100 16.22 -3.12 -2.95
N LEU A 101 15.80 -1.86 -2.85
CA LEU A 101 14.37 -1.54 -2.79
C LEU A 101 13.71 -1.82 -4.15
N ALA A 102 12.61 -2.58 -4.14
CA ALA A 102 11.85 -2.87 -5.35
C ALA A 102 11.18 -1.60 -5.90
N SER A 103 11.06 -1.49 -7.22
CA SER A 103 10.53 -0.29 -7.88
C SER A 103 9.12 0.08 -7.42
N MET A 104 8.23 -0.91 -7.30
CA MET A 104 6.84 -0.66 -6.87
C MET A 104 6.79 -0.22 -5.41
N ASP A 105 7.59 -0.85 -4.54
CA ASP A 105 7.71 -0.42 -3.14
C ASP A 105 8.25 1.02 -3.07
N GLY A 106 9.20 1.36 -3.92
CA GLY A 106 9.72 2.72 -4.02
C GLY A 106 8.63 3.73 -4.38
N LEU A 107 7.74 3.38 -5.30
CA LEU A 107 6.62 4.27 -5.68
C LEU A 107 5.65 4.48 -4.52
N ILE A 108 5.37 3.43 -3.75
CA ILE A 108 4.52 3.54 -2.55
C ILE A 108 5.20 4.43 -1.51
N GLY A 109 6.49 4.20 -1.24
CA GLY A 109 7.26 5.01 -0.31
C GLY A 109 7.33 6.48 -0.72
N ALA A 110 7.56 6.75 -2.01
CA ALA A 110 7.58 8.10 -2.56
C ALA A 110 6.22 8.79 -2.43
N THR A 111 5.14 8.05 -2.60
CA THR A 111 3.79 8.58 -2.39
C THR A 111 3.61 9.03 -0.94
N ALA A 112 4.07 8.21 0.01
CA ALA A 112 3.98 8.55 1.43
C ALA A 112 4.74 9.84 1.75
N THR A 113 5.98 9.98 1.28
CA THR A 113 6.78 11.17 1.57
C THR A 113 6.24 12.41 0.88
N THR A 114 5.78 12.29 -0.37
CA THR A 114 5.21 13.42 -1.12
C THR A 114 3.99 14.01 -0.42
N HIS A 115 3.16 13.16 0.17
CA HIS A 115 1.90 13.58 0.81
C HIS A 115 1.97 13.65 2.33
N ASN A 116 3.15 13.51 2.91
CA ASN A 116 3.38 13.54 4.37
C ASN A 116 2.49 12.53 5.11
N LEU A 117 2.46 11.30 4.61
CA LEU A 117 1.68 10.21 5.20
C LEU A 117 2.61 9.23 5.92
N VAL A 118 2.10 8.61 6.98
CA VAL A 118 2.77 7.48 7.61
C VAL A 118 2.45 6.24 6.78
N LEU A 119 3.47 5.50 6.39
CA LEU A 119 3.29 4.27 5.61
C LEU A 119 3.02 3.11 6.57
N ALA A 120 1.81 2.55 6.51
CA ALA A 120 1.45 1.35 7.25
C ALA A 120 1.81 0.15 6.38
N THR A 121 2.79 -0.64 6.83
CA THR A 121 3.33 -1.76 6.07
C THR A 121 3.84 -2.85 7.00
N ARG A 122 3.77 -4.09 6.54
CA ARG A 122 4.42 -5.21 7.21
C ARG A 122 5.93 -5.20 7.00
N ASN A 123 6.39 -4.64 5.89
CA ASN A 123 7.79 -4.69 5.44
C ASN A 123 8.59 -3.47 5.88
N THR A 124 8.46 -3.07 7.14
CA THR A 124 9.13 -1.87 7.66
C THR A 124 10.64 -1.89 7.45
N LYS A 125 11.27 -3.06 7.55
CA LYS A 125 12.71 -3.20 7.35
C LYS A 125 13.19 -2.77 5.96
N ASP A 126 12.33 -2.95 4.94
CA ASP A 126 12.70 -2.60 3.57
C ASP A 126 12.74 -1.08 3.36
N PHE A 127 11.97 -0.34 4.17
CA PHE A 127 11.88 1.12 4.08
C PHE A 127 12.68 1.85 5.15
N LYS A 128 13.21 1.14 6.13
CA LYS A 128 13.87 1.75 7.29
C LYS A 128 15.08 2.57 6.85
N GLY A 129 15.21 3.78 7.42
CA GLY A 129 16.35 4.66 7.15
C GLY A 129 16.24 5.46 5.86
N LEU A 130 15.10 5.43 5.19
CA LEU A 130 14.88 6.12 3.91
C LEU A 130 14.04 7.40 4.05
N GLY A 131 13.87 7.89 5.27
CA GLY A 131 13.13 9.14 5.51
C GLY A 131 11.61 8.99 5.44
N ILE A 132 11.12 7.77 5.57
CA ILE A 132 9.67 7.47 5.54
C ILE A 132 9.23 7.11 6.96
N GLU A 133 8.15 7.75 7.44
CA GLU A 133 7.56 7.34 8.72
C GLU A 133 6.80 6.04 8.51
N LEU A 134 7.05 5.08 9.39
CA LEU A 134 6.57 3.71 9.24
C LEU A 134 5.72 3.29 10.44
N LEU A 135 4.73 2.45 10.18
CA LEU A 135 3.92 1.80 11.20
C LEU A 135 3.65 0.37 10.74
N ASP A 136 3.89 -0.60 11.65
CA ASP A 136 3.63 -2.02 11.35
C ASP A 136 2.39 -2.47 12.10
N PRO A 137 1.25 -2.71 11.39
CA PRO A 137 0.02 -3.16 12.05
C PRO A 137 0.10 -4.55 12.67
N TRP A 138 1.11 -5.36 12.32
CA TRP A 138 1.34 -6.68 12.91
C TRP A 138 2.13 -6.60 14.22
N ALA A 139 2.84 -5.50 14.45
CA ALA A 139 3.64 -5.32 15.65
C ALA A 139 2.79 -4.83 16.84
N ASP A 140 3.29 -5.08 18.03
CA ASP A 140 2.63 -4.64 19.27
C ASP A 140 2.70 -3.12 19.49
#